data_601e433c8a894e06b4c2be1dffe3d570
#
_entry.id   601e433c8a894e06b4c2be1dffe3d570
#
_cell.length_a   1.000
_cell.length_b   1.000
_cell.length_c   1.000
_cell.angle_alpha   90.00
_cell.angle_beta   90.00
_cell.angle_gamma   90.00
#
_symmetry.space_group_name_H-M   'P 1'
#
loop_
_entity.id
_entity.type
_entity.pdbx_description
1 polymer ?
#
loop_
_entity_poly.entity_id
_entity_poly.type
_entity_poly.pdbx_seq_one_letter_code
_entity_poly.pdbx_strand_id
1 'polypeptide(L)'
;AIGLFIAFLGLKNSAIIVANEHTILSLGDLKNPVTYMTIFGIFVILVLLALEVKGAIFIGMAVTALVCYFTGLLKIEKIFGIPHMDLSLLYNPATESMNVIQLGLYGIVFTFLMVTLFDTTGTMLAVATQAGLVKNGKLLRAKEALLADSLATLTASLFGSTPTSAYIESSSGVANGGRTGLTALSTTFFVVISIFFFPLASSLASVPSITSPALIIIGSFMMESIAKIDWSDITEAFPAFVTI
;
A
#
# COMPACT_ATOMS: atom_id res chain seq x y z
N ALA A 1 9.44 -3.41 -8.99
CA ALA A 1 9.95 -2.41 -8.03
C ALA A 1 9.06 -2.28 -6.79
N ILE A 2 7.81 -1.80 -6.90
CA ILE A 2 6.93 -1.49 -5.73
C ILE A 2 6.73 -2.71 -4.83
N GLY A 3 6.40 -3.88 -5.37
CA GLY A 3 6.19 -5.08 -4.57
C GLY A 3 7.41 -5.48 -3.74
N LEU A 4 8.59 -5.41 -4.36
CA LEU A 4 9.86 -5.72 -3.68
C LEU A 4 10.17 -4.67 -2.61
N PHE A 5 9.90 -3.40 -2.87
CA PHE A 5 10.06 -2.32 -1.90
C PHE A 5 9.13 -2.50 -0.69
N ILE A 6 7.85 -2.85 -0.91
CA ILE A 6 6.89 -3.12 0.17
C ILE A 6 7.33 -4.33 1.01
N ALA A 7 7.78 -5.42 0.35
CA ALA A 7 8.31 -6.59 1.05
C ALA A 7 9.56 -6.23 1.89
N PHE A 8 10.47 -5.44 1.32
CA PHE A 8 11.64 -4.95 2.01
C PHE A 8 11.31 -4.08 3.23
N LEU A 9 10.33 -3.18 3.11
CA LEU A 9 9.83 -2.40 4.26
C LEU A 9 9.27 -3.32 5.35
N GLY A 10 8.54 -4.35 4.99
CA GLY A 10 8.06 -5.35 5.95
C GLY A 10 9.22 -6.06 6.67
N LEU A 11 10.25 -6.50 5.94
CA LEU A 11 11.43 -7.14 6.50
C LEU A 11 12.24 -6.19 7.41
N LYS A 12 12.36 -4.93 7.05
CA LYS A 12 13.04 -3.90 7.83
C LYS A 12 12.28 -3.56 9.11
N ASN A 13 10.97 -3.31 9.00
CA ASN A 13 10.13 -2.93 10.16
C ASN A 13 10.03 -4.06 11.18
N SER A 14 10.07 -5.32 10.74
CA SER A 14 10.07 -6.50 11.62
C SER A 14 11.42 -6.81 12.25
N ALA A 15 12.46 -6.00 11.97
CA ALA A 15 13.83 -6.24 12.38
C ALA A 15 14.40 -7.61 11.94
N ILE A 16 13.82 -8.23 10.91
CA ILE A 16 14.41 -9.42 10.25
C ILE A 16 15.67 -8.99 9.50
N ILE A 17 15.61 -7.81 8.85
CA ILE A 17 16.77 -7.19 8.21
C ILE A 17 17.07 -5.88 8.94
N VAL A 18 18.32 -5.69 9.32
CA VAL A 18 18.83 -4.50 10.00
C VAL A 18 19.97 -3.86 9.21
N ALA A 19 20.17 -2.56 9.37
CA ALA A 19 21.31 -1.87 8.77
C ALA A 19 22.63 -2.36 9.40
N ASN A 20 23.65 -2.51 8.59
CA ASN A 20 25.00 -2.88 9.00
C ASN A 20 26.01 -1.99 8.30
N GLU A 21 26.97 -1.46 9.04
CA GLU A 21 27.96 -0.51 8.51
C GLU A 21 28.89 -1.14 7.44
N HIS A 22 29.14 -2.46 7.51
CA HIS A 22 30.04 -3.15 6.58
C HIS A 22 29.34 -3.74 5.37
N THR A 23 28.12 -4.29 5.54
CA THR A 23 27.41 -5.03 4.49
C THR A 23 26.13 -4.32 4.02
N ILE A 24 25.89 -3.09 4.50
CA ILE A 24 24.67 -2.30 4.31
C ILE A 24 23.47 -2.95 5.01
N LEU A 25 23.28 -4.26 4.84
CA LEU A 25 22.19 -5.04 5.43
C LEU A 25 22.76 -6.30 6.08
N SER A 26 22.19 -6.68 7.22
CA SER A 26 22.46 -7.95 7.90
C SER A 26 21.19 -8.55 8.45
N LEU A 27 21.23 -9.84 8.77
CA LEU A 27 20.16 -10.50 9.49
C LEU A 27 20.08 -9.95 10.92
N GLY A 28 18.88 -9.58 11.35
CA GLY A 28 18.62 -9.11 12.71
C GLY A 28 18.64 -10.22 13.75
N ASP A 29 18.42 -9.85 15.01
CA ASP A 29 18.34 -10.81 16.09
C ASP A 29 17.00 -11.56 16.09
N LEU A 30 17.05 -12.84 15.77
CA LEU A 30 15.87 -13.72 15.74
C LEU A 30 15.25 -13.95 17.14
N LYS A 31 15.96 -13.61 18.21
CA LYS A 31 15.43 -13.68 19.58
C LYS A 31 14.59 -12.45 19.94
N ASN A 32 14.61 -11.42 19.11
CA ASN A 32 13.78 -10.24 19.32
C ASN A 32 12.29 -10.62 19.27
N PRO A 33 11.48 -10.23 20.27
CA PRO A 33 10.04 -10.49 20.31
C PRO A 33 9.31 -10.06 19.04
N VAL A 34 9.69 -8.94 18.45
CA VAL A 34 9.11 -8.41 17.21
C VAL A 34 9.39 -9.35 16.03
N THR A 35 10.64 -9.84 15.94
CA THR A 35 11.08 -10.69 14.82
C THR A 35 10.39 -12.05 14.85
N TYR A 36 10.40 -12.76 15.98
CA TYR A 36 9.77 -14.09 16.02
C TYR A 36 8.24 -14.03 15.90
N MET A 37 7.60 -12.96 16.43
CA MET A 37 6.17 -12.77 16.23
C MET A 37 5.83 -12.44 14.77
N THR A 38 6.70 -11.74 14.05
CA THR A 38 6.54 -11.53 12.61
C THR A 38 6.64 -12.85 11.85
N ILE A 39 7.63 -13.69 12.17
CA ILE A 39 7.78 -15.02 11.55
C ILE A 39 6.55 -15.89 11.83
N PHE A 40 6.05 -15.86 13.05
CA PHE A 40 4.78 -16.53 13.40
C PHE A 40 3.61 -16.00 12.56
N GLY A 41 3.47 -14.68 12.41
CA GLY A 41 2.44 -14.05 11.59
C GLY A 41 2.54 -14.46 10.11
N ILE A 42 3.74 -14.48 9.54
CA ILE A 42 3.97 -14.97 8.17
C ILE A 42 3.50 -16.43 8.05
N PHE A 43 3.90 -17.29 8.99
CA PHE A 43 3.50 -18.71 8.98
C PHE A 43 1.98 -18.87 9.02
N VAL A 44 1.30 -18.15 9.92
CA VAL A 44 -0.16 -18.21 10.03
C VAL A 44 -0.84 -17.79 8.73
N ILE A 45 -0.39 -16.67 8.12
CA ILE A 45 -0.97 -16.19 6.86
C ILE A 45 -0.73 -17.20 5.73
N LEU A 46 0.48 -17.77 5.63
CA LEU A 46 0.80 -18.78 4.61
C LEU A 46 -0.07 -20.05 4.76
N VAL A 47 -0.29 -20.51 5.97
CA VAL A 47 -1.19 -21.66 6.22
C VAL A 47 -2.62 -21.32 5.80
N LEU A 48 -3.13 -20.15 6.16
CA LEU A 48 -4.48 -19.73 5.76
C LEU A 48 -4.62 -19.55 4.24
N LEU A 49 -3.56 -19.10 3.56
CA LEU A 49 -3.52 -19.00 2.10
C LEU A 49 -3.51 -20.39 1.46
N ALA A 50 -2.72 -21.33 2.01
CA ALA A 50 -2.68 -22.72 1.53
C ALA A 50 -4.03 -23.45 1.73
N LEU A 51 -4.80 -23.04 2.72
CA LEU A 51 -6.17 -23.52 2.96
C LEU A 51 -7.23 -22.76 2.13
N GLU A 52 -6.81 -21.86 1.23
CA GLU A 52 -7.69 -21.04 0.38
C GLU A 52 -8.73 -20.23 1.15
N VAL A 53 -8.43 -19.84 2.39
CA VAL A 53 -9.34 -19.07 3.23
C VAL A 53 -9.50 -17.65 2.66
N LYS A 54 -10.74 -17.23 2.36
CA LYS A 54 -11.05 -15.88 1.92
C LYS A 54 -10.68 -14.88 3.03
N GLY A 55 -9.84 -13.88 2.69
CA GLY A 55 -9.36 -12.90 3.66
C GLY A 55 -8.24 -13.41 4.58
N ALA A 56 -7.46 -14.42 4.14
CA ALA A 56 -6.36 -15.03 4.89
C ALA A 56 -5.39 -14.01 5.51
N ILE A 57 -5.04 -12.97 4.77
CA ILE A 57 -4.13 -11.91 5.25
C ILE A 57 -4.75 -11.17 6.44
N PHE A 58 -6.02 -10.75 6.33
CA PHE A 58 -6.71 -10.05 7.40
C PHE A 58 -6.90 -10.91 8.65
N ILE A 59 -7.32 -12.17 8.45
CA ILE A 59 -7.49 -13.14 9.55
C ILE A 59 -6.13 -13.42 10.21
N GLY A 60 -5.07 -13.60 9.43
CA GLY A 60 -3.72 -13.82 9.94
C GLY A 60 -3.20 -12.63 10.74
N MET A 61 -3.43 -11.39 10.27
CA MET A 61 -3.13 -10.19 11.04
C MET A 61 -3.91 -10.15 12.36
N ALA A 62 -5.20 -10.49 12.34
CA ALA A 62 -6.04 -10.52 13.55
C ALA A 62 -5.55 -11.57 14.56
N VAL A 63 -5.18 -12.77 14.09
CA VAL A 63 -4.59 -13.82 14.94
C VAL A 63 -3.26 -13.35 15.55
N THR A 64 -2.39 -12.77 14.74
CA THR A 64 -1.10 -12.24 15.22
C THR A 64 -1.30 -11.11 16.22
N ALA A 65 -2.26 -10.20 15.98
CA ALA A 65 -2.63 -9.15 16.90
C ALA A 65 -3.13 -9.69 18.24
N LEU A 66 -3.94 -10.74 18.21
CA LEU A 66 -4.46 -11.40 19.40
C LEU A 66 -3.32 -12.05 20.21
N VAL A 67 -2.39 -12.72 19.57
CA VAL A 67 -1.21 -13.28 20.25
C VAL A 67 -0.32 -12.17 20.80
N CYS A 68 -0.09 -11.08 20.05
CA CYS A 68 0.66 -9.91 20.53
C CYS A 68 -0.02 -9.22 21.73
N TYR A 69 -1.34 -9.24 21.79
CA TYR A 69 -2.09 -8.73 22.95
C TYR A 69 -1.84 -9.58 24.19
N PHE A 70 -1.92 -10.92 24.08
CA PHE A 70 -1.66 -11.82 25.20
C PHE A 70 -0.20 -11.82 25.67
N THR A 71 0.74 -11.59 24.76
CA THR A 71 2.17 -11.48 25.13
C THR A 71 2.55 -10.08 25.66
N GLY A 72 1.60 -9.14 25.71
CA GLY A 72 1.84 -7.78 26.21
C GLY A 72 2.58 -6.86 25.26
N LEU A 73 2.83 -7.29 24.03
CA LEU A 73 3.46 -6.47 22.98
C LEU A 73 2.48 -5.44 22.41
N LEU A 74 1.19 -5.76 22.36
CA LEU A 74 0.14 -4.87 21.90
C LEU A 74 -0.65 -4.32 23.11
N LYS A 75 -0.71 -2.99 23.21
CA LYS A 75 -1.57 -2.31 24.18
C LYS A 75 -2.67 -1.58 23.41
N ILE A 76 -3.92 -1.96 23.64
CA ILE A 76 -5.09 -1.30 23.07
C ILE A 76 -5.63 -0.35 24.12
N GLU A 77 -5.46 0.96 23.92
CA GLU A 77 -5.99 1.97 24.84
C GLU A 77 -7.46 2.27 24.56
N LYS A 78 -7.81 2.43 23.27
CA LYS A 78 -9.18 2.73 22.84
C LYS A 78 -9.48 2.01 21.53
N ILE A 79 -10.71 1.51 21.40
CA ILE A 79 -11.19 0.87 20.16
C ILE A 79 -11.82 1.90 19.25
N PHE A 80 -12.61 2.81 19.82
CA PHE A 80 -13.31 3.86 19.10
C PHE A 80 -12.79 5.24 19.51
N GLY A 81 -12.72 6.14 18.55
CA GLY A 81 -12.41 7.54 18.79
C GLY A 81 -13.10 8.45 17.78
N ILE A 82 -13.40 9.65 18.23
CA ILE A 82 -13.86 10.71 17.33
C ILE A 82 -12.62 11.18 16.56
N PRO A 83 -12.64 11.22 15.23
CA PRO A 83 -11.51 11.70 14.46
C PRO A 83 -11.21 13.17 14.82
N HIS A 84 -9.98 13.44 15.22
CA HIS A 84 -9.50 14.79 15.38
C HIS A 84 -9.25 15.38 13.99
N MET A 85 -10.10 16.30 13.56
CA MET A 85 -9.85 17.08 12.35
C MET A 85 -8.89 18.22 12.70
N ASP A 86 -7.62 18.05 12.39
CA ASP A 86 -6.66 19.11 12.51
C ASP A 86 -6.74 20.00 11.25
N LEU A 87 -7.47 21.10 11.39
CA LEU A 87 -7.65 22.08 10.31
C LEU A 87 -6.37 22.90 10.04
N SER A 88 -5.34 22.80 10.87
CA SER A 88 -4.05 23.45 10.64
C SER A 88 -3.35 22.93 9.39
N LEU A 89 -3.69 21.71 8.98
CA LEU A 89 -3.19 21.09 7.74
C LEU A 89 -3.96 21.53 6.50
N LEU A 90 -5.00 22.36 6.63
CA LEU A 90 -5.65 22.95 5.47
C LEU A 90 -4.64 23.82 4.71
N TYR A 91 -4.35 23.37 3.51
CA TYR A 91 -3.36 23.96 2.65
C TYR A 91 -3.70 25.42 2.30
N ASN A 92 -2.74 26.31 2.53
CA ASN A 92 -2.77 27.65 1.96
C ASN A 92 -1.98 27.65 0.63
N PRO A 93 -2.66 27.49 -0.52
CA PRO A 93 -2.00 27.26 -1.81
C PRO A 93 -1.08 28.39 -2.23
N ALA A 94 -1.34 29.62 -1.76
CA ALA A 94 -0.58 30.79 -2.18
C ALA A 94 0.80 30.85 -1.53
N THR A 95 0.91 30.55 -0.23
CA THR A 95 2.19 30.63 0.50
C THR A 95 3.07 29.42 0.26
N GLU A 96 2.51 28.22 0.29
CA GLU A 96 3.30 26.99 0.16
C GLU A 96 3.81 26.75 -1.26
N SER A 97 3.02 27.04 -2.28
CA SER A 97 3.50 26.95 -3.67
C SER A 97 4.62 27.97 -3.95
N MET A 98 4.59 29.16 -3.34
CA MET A 98 5.68 30.12 -3.43
C MET A 98 6.96 29.59 -2.77
N ASN A 99 6.86 28.93 -1.64
CA ASN A 99 8.00 28.29 -0.98
C ASN A 99 8.65 27.19 -1.86
N VAL A 100 7.85 26.36 -2.52
CA VAL A 100 8.34 25.34 -3.46
C VAL A 100 9.10 25.98 -4.63
N ILE A 101 8.58 27.10 -5.16
CA ILE A 101 9.21 27.85 -6.24
C ILE A 101 10.53 28.47 -5.77
N GLN A 102 10.56 29.12 -4.61
CA GLN A 102 11.75 29.78 -4.06
C GLN A 102 12.86 28.79 -3.69
N LEU A 103 12.50 27.59 -3.21
CA LEU A 103 13.44 26.53 -2.88
C LEU A 103 13.96 25.75 -4.09
N GLY A 104 13.47 26.04 -5.30
CA GLY A 104 13.90 25.36 -6.53
C GLY A 104 13.55 23.87 -6.58
N LEU A 105 12.47 23.43 -5.90
CA LEU A 105 12.09 22.02 -5.79
C LEU A 105 11.40 21.46 -7.06
N TYR A 106 11.55 22.09 -8.21
CA TYR A 106 10.91 21.68 -9.47
C TYR A 106 11.23 20.23 -9.86
N GLY A 107 12.48 19.80 -9.66
CA GLY A 107 12.89 18.43 -9.98
C GLY A 107 12.14 17.40 -9.13
N ILE A 108 11.94 17.69 -7.86
CA ILE A 108 11.18 16.81 -6.94
C ILE A 108 9.72 16.77 -7.36
N VAL A 109 9.10 17.92 -7.63
CA VAL A 109 7.70 18.00 -8.11
C VAL A 109 7.53 17.21 -9.40
N PHE A 110 8.44 17.38 -10.37
CA PHE A 110 8.40 16.65 -11.63
C PHE A 110 8.52 15.14 -11.42
N THR A 111 9.42 14.70 -10.53
CA THR A 111 9.59 13.28 -10.19
C THR A 111 8.32 12.69 -9.60
N PHE A 112 7.73 13.35 -8.60
CA PHE A 112 6.47 12.90 -8.01
C PHE A 112 5.32 12.87 -9.03
N LEU A 113 5.24 13.86 -9.91
CA LEU A 113 4.24 13.89 -10.97
C LEU A 113 4.39 12.70 -11.92
N MET A 114 5.62 12.39 -12.35
CA MET A 114 5.89 11.25 -13.22
C MET A 114 5.55 9.92 -12.53
N VAL A 115 6.01 9.75 -11.28
CA VAL A 115 5.71 8.54 -10.50
C VAL A 115 4.20 8.33 -10.36
N THR A 116 3.47 9.36 -9.93
CA THR A 116 2.01 9.27 -9.73
C THR A 116 1.29 8.97 -11.04
N LEU A 117 1.70 9.60 -12.14
CA LEU A 117 1.08 9.40 -13.45
C LEU A 117 1.26 7.96 -13.95
N PHE A 118 2.46 7.41 -13.85
CA PHE A 118 2.74 6.04 -14.29
C PHE A 118 2.10 5.00 -13.35
N ASP A 119 2.12 5.23 -12.04
CA ASP A 119 1.49 4.35 -11.07
C ASP A 119 -0.03 4.28 -11.29
N THR A 120 -0.69 5.43 -11.38
CA THR A 120 -2.14 5.49 -11.63
C THR A 120 -2.52 4.84 -12.95
N THR A 121 -1.80 5.16 -14.05
CA THR A 121 -2.13 4.58 -15.36
C THR A 121 -1.91 3.10 -15.40
N GLY A 122 -0.83 2.60 -14.80
CA GLY A 122 -0.52 1.17 -14.70
C GLY A 122 -1.58 0.42 -13.91
N THR A 123 -1.93 0.91 -12.74
CA THR A 123 -2.95 0.32 -11.86
C THR A 123 -4.33 0.35 -12.49
N MET A 124 -4.74 1.48 -13.09
CA MET A 124 -6.02 1.59 -13.80
C MET A 124 -6.10 0.58 -14.94
N LEU A 125 -5.03 0.44 -15.73
CA LEU A 125 -5.01 -0.52 -16.85
C LEU A 125 -5.10 -1.96 -16.34
N ALA A 126 -4.38 -2.30 -15.27
CA ALA A 126 -4.42 -3.63 -14.68
C ALA A 126 -5.82 -4.01 -14.17
N VAL A 127 -6.43 -3.14 -13.36
CA VAL A 127 -7.77 -3.35 -12.81
C VAL A 127 -8.84 -3.36 -13.89
N ALA A 128 -8.74 -2.46 -14.88
CA ALA A 128 -9.68 -2.40 -15.99
C ALA A 128 -9.59 -3.62 -16.91
N THR A 129 -8.40 -4.18 -17.11
CA THR A 129 -8.21 -5.42 -17.86
C THR A 129 -8.92 -6.57 -17.18
N GLN A 130 -8.76 -6.70 -15.87
CA GLN A 130 -9.45 -7.71 -15.06
C GLN A 130 -10.98 -7.50 -15.06
N ALA A 131 -11.45 -6.25 -15.09
CA ALA A 131 -12.86 -5.92 -15.19
C ALA A 131 -13.46 -6.14 -16.57
N GLY A 132 -12.64 -6.43 -17.60
CA GLY A 132 -13.09 -6.55 -19.00
C GLY A 132 -13.46 -5.20 -19.64
N LEU A 133 -12.92 -4.10 -19.10
CA LEU A 133 -13.16 -2.74 -19.59
C LEU A 133 -12.10 -2.27 -20.61
N VAL A 134 -11.18 -3.13 -21.01
CA VAL A 134 -10.21 -2.87 -22.07
C VAL A 134 -10.70 -3.51 -23.36
N LYS A 135 -10.89 -2.72 -24.43
CA LYS A 135 -11.28 -3.17 -25.77
C LYS A 135 -10.25 -2.70 -26.80
N ASN A 136 -9.78 -3.61 -27.64
CA ASN A 136 -8.79 -3.32 -28.71
C ASN A 136 -7.53 -2.59 -28.17
N GLY A 137 -7.05 -2.98 -27.00
CA GLY A 137 -5.89 -2.37 -26.35
C GLY A 137 -6.12 -0.95 -25.79
N LYS A 138 -7.37 -0.48 -25.76
CA LYS A 138 -7.73 0.84 -25.24
C LYS A 138 -8.65 0.70 -24.03
N LEU A 139 -8.35 1.47 -22.99
CA LEU A 139 -9.17 1.59 -21.81
C LEU A 139 -10.47 2.35 -22.17
N LEU A 140 -11.61 1.75 -21.90
CA LEU A 140 -12.90 2.42 -22.03
C LEU A 140 -12.98 3.57 -21.02
N ARG A 141 -13.34 4.76 -21.53
CA ARG A 141 -13.50 5.96 -20.69
C ARG A 141 -12.24 6.36 -19.91
N ALA A 142 -11.05 6.18 -20.51
CA ALA A 142 -9.78 6.53 -19.90
C ALA A 142 -9.72 8.00 -19.46
N LYS A 143 -10.28 8.91 -20.27
CA LYS A 143 -10.30 10.35 -19.98
C LYS A 143 -11.06 10.63 -18.68
N GLU A 144 -12.22 10.05 -18.51
CA GLU A 144 -13.06 10.26 -17.32
C GLU A 144 -12.41 9.66 -16.07
N ALA A 145 -11.79 8.50 -16.21
CA ALA A 145 -11.08 7.84 -15.11
C ALA A 145 -9.88 8.67 -14.64
N LEU A 146 -9.03 9.15 -15.57
CA LEU A 146 -7.90 10.00 -15.24
C LEU A 146 -8.32 11.37 -14.68
N LEU A 147 -9.41 11.95 -15.19
CA LEU A 147 -9.96 13.19 -14.64
C LEU A 147 -10.45 13.00 -13.20
N ALA A 148 -11.13 11.88 -12.91
CA ALA A 148 -11.59 11.57 -11.56
C ALA A 148 -10.41 11.43 -10.58
N ASP A 149 -9.35 10.74 -10.98
CA ASP A 149 -8.13 10.57 -10.18
C ASP A 149 -7.40 11.90 -9.94
N SER A 150 -7.26 12.70 -10.99
CA SER A 150 -6.62 14.03 -10.90
C SER A 150 -7.42 14.99 -10.00
N LEU A 151 -8.75 14.97 -10.08
CA LEU A 151 -9.60 15.77 -9.20
C LEU A 151 -9.54 15.28 -7.75
N ALA A 152 -9.49 13.96 -7.53
CA ALA A 152 -9.31 13.39 -6.20
C ALA A 152 -7.95 13.80 -5.58
N THR A 153 -6.87 13.73 -6.36
CA THR A 153 -5.54 14.19 -5.93
C THR A 153 -5.53 15.67 -5.60
N LEU A 154 -6.19 16.50 -6.44
CA LEU A 154 -6.27 17.93 -6.21
C LEU A 154 -7.06 18.26 -4.93
N THR A 155 -8.18 17.58 -4.70
CA THR A 155 -8.95 17.75 -3.45
C THR A 155 -8.17 17.26 -2.24
N ALA A 156 -7.49 16.11 -2.33
CA ALA A 156 -6.65 15.59 -1.26
C ALA A 156 -5.54 16.59 -0.86
N SER A 157 -4.91 17.23 -1.84
CA SER A 157 -3.87 18.23 -1.57
C SER A 157 -4.39 19.47 -0.83
N LEU A 158 -5.65 19.89 -1.10
CA LEU A 158 -6.27 21.00 -0.37
C LEU A 158 -6.50 20.66 1.12
N PHE A 159 -6.66 19.39 1.46
CA PHE A 159 -6.75 18.91 2.84
C PHE A 159 -5.39 18.54 3.44
N GLY A 160 -4.27 18.90 2.79
CA GLY A 160 -2.92 18.58 3.27
C GLY A 160 -2.57 17.09 3.22
N SER A 161 -3.30 16.30 2.43
CA SER A 161 -3.04 14.88 2.25
C SER A 161 -2.11 14.61 1.08
N THR A 162 -1.52 13.41 1.06
CA THR A 162 -0.72 12.91 -0.07
C THR A 162 -1.58 12.73 -1.31
N PRO A 163 -0.98 12.70 -2.53
CA PRO A 163 -1.70 12.36 -3.75
C PRO A 163 -2.47 11.05 -3.59
N THR A 164 -3.70 11.02 -4.08
CA THR A 164 -4.51 9.80 -4.15
C THR A 164 -4.27 9.11 -5.49
N SER A 165 -4.21 7.79 -5.50
CA SER A 165 -4.14 7.00 -6.72
C SER A 165 -5.05 5.77 -6.64
N ALA A 166 -5.34 5.18 -7.79
CA ALA A 166 -6.08 3.94 -7.82
C ALA A 166 -5.25 2.81 -7.21
N TYR A 167 -5.84 2.00 -6.33
CA TYR A 167 -5.19 0.87 -5.69
C TYR A 167 -5.42 -0.42 -6.45
N ILE A 168 -4.37 -1.25 -6.56
CA ILE A 168 -4.45 -2.56 -7.21
C ILE A 168 -5.34 -3.54 -6.44
N GLU A 169 -5.51 -3.33 -5.14
CA GLU A 169 -6.41 -4.08 -4.27
C GLU A 169 -7.87 -3.97 -4.70
N SER A 170 -8.24 -2.95 -5.47
CA SER A 170 -9.56 -2.82 -6.11
C SER A 170 -9.86 -4.02 -7.02
N SER A 171 -8.83 -4.72 -7.51
CA SER A 171 -8.97 -5.94 -8.30
C SER A 171 -9.70 -7.05 -7.53
N SER A 172 -9.56 -7.10 -6.22
CA SER A 172 -10.29 -8.07 -5.38
C SER A 172 -11.81 -7.81 -5.40
N GLY A 173 -12.22 -6.54 -5.38
CA GLY A 173 -13.61 -6.15 -5.55
C GLY A 173 -14.16 -6.50 -6.94
N VAL A 174 -13.34 -6.31 -7.97
CA VAL A 174 -13.67 -6.72 -9.36
C VAL A 174 -13.80 -8.22 -9.49
N ALA A 175 -12.92 -9.00 -8.87
CA ALA A 175 -12.99 -10.46 -8.86
C ALA A 175 -14.27 -10.98 -8.20
N ASN A 176 -14.77 -10.28 -7.19
CA ASN A 176 -16.06 -10.57 -6.53
C ASN A 176 -17.29 -10.02 -7.28
N GLY A 177 -17.12 -9.51 -8.51
CA GLY A 177 -18.21 -9.07 -9.39
C GLY A 177 -18.50 -7.57 -9.34
N GLY A 178 -17.74 -6.78 -8.58
CA GLY A 178 -17.88 -5.32 -8.53
C GLY A 178 -17.47 -4.66 -9.85
N ARG A 179 -18.40 -3.98 -10.53
CA ARG A 179 -18.14 -3.37 -11.85
C ARG A 179 -18.81 -2.02 -12.05
N THR A 180 -19.42 -1.49 -11.02
CA THR A 180 -20.21 -0.25 -11.10
C THR A 180 -19.76 0.76 -10.08
N GLY A 181 -20.11 2.03 -10.28
CA GLY A 181 -19.87 3.09 -9.31
C GLY A 181 -20.50 2.83 -7.93
N LEU A 182 -21.52 1.97 -7.86
CA LEU A 182 -22.13 1.58 -6.58
C LEU A 182 -21.14 0.79 -5.70
N THR A 183 -20.28 -0.03 -6.32
CA THR A 183 -19.21 -0.73 -5.59
C THR A 183 -18.24 0.28 -4.95
N ALA A 184 -17.84 1.31 -5.70
CA ALA A 184 -16.97 2.37 -5.20
C ALA A 184 -17.63 3.16 -4.06
N LEU A 185 -18.92 3.49 -4.18
CA LEU A 185 -19.67 4.16 -3.11
C LEU A 185 -19.77 3.31 -1.84
N SER A 186 -20.01 2.00 -1.99
CA SER A 186 -20.04 1.08 -0.85
C SER A 186 -18.68 1.03 -0.16
N THR A 187 -17.59 0.93 -0.91
CA THR A 187 -16.24 0.97 -0.36
C THR A 187 -15.98 2.27 0.38
N THR A 188 -16.34 3.41 -0.21
CA THR A 188 -16.19 4.73 0.42
C THR A 188 -16.97 4.80 1.75
N PHE A 189 -18.18 4.26 1.80
CA PHE A 189 -18.97 4.20 3.03
C PHE A 189 -18.24 3.42 4.15
N PHE A 190 -17.68 2.26 3.82
CA PHE A 190 -16.91 1.48 4.80
C PHE A 190 -15.60 2.18 5.21
N VAL A 191 -14.93 2.89 4.29
CA VAL A 191 -13.75 3.70 4.60
C VAL A 191 -14.11 4.83 5.58
N VAL A 192 -15.23 5.52 5.37
CA VAL A 192 -15.71 6.56 6.31
C VAL A 192 -15.99 5.97 7.69
N ILE A 193 -16.62 4.80 7.76
CA ILE A 193 -16.82 4.11 9.06
C ILE A 193 -15.49 3.75 9.71
N SER A 194 -14.50 3.33 8.94
CA SER A 194 -13.19 2.93 9.47
C SER A 194 -12.43 4.08 10.15
N ILE A 195 -12.76 5.33 9.84
CA ILE A 195 -12.14 6.51 10.49
C ILE A 195 -12.42 6.50 12.00
N PHE A 196 -13.59 6.04 12.43
CA PHE A 196 -13.92 5.94 13.85
C PHE A 196 -13.12 4.86 14.59
N PHE A 197 -12.55 3.91 13.86
CA PHE A 197 -11.65 2.86 14.39
C PHE A 197 -10.17 3.26 14.31
N PHE A 198 -9.87 4.52 14.01
CA PHE A 198 -8.49 5.00 13.91
C PHE A 198 -7.64 4.68 15.17
N PRO A 199 -8.12 4.81 16.42
CA PRO A 199 -7.31 4.46 17.59
C PRO A 199 -6.93 2.98 17.64
N LEU A 200 -7.83 2.09 17.21
CA LEU A 200 -7.52 0.66 17.07
C LEU A 200 -6.50 0.44 15.98
N ALA A 201 -6.70 1.03 14.80
CA ALA A 201 -5.77 0.91 13.66
C ALA A 201 -4.37 1.44 14.02
N SER A 202 -4.27 2.56 14.72
CA SER A 202 -2.99 3.11 15.17
C SER A 202 -2.29 2.21 16.20
N SER A 203 -3.06 1.62 17.12
CA SER A 203 -2.52 0.63 18.06
C SER A 203 -1.98 -0.61 17.37
N LEU A 204 -2.69 -1.13 16.37
CA LEU A 204 -2.22 -2.27 15.56
C LEU A 204 -0.99 -1.90 14.72
N ALA A 205 -0.97 -0.71 14.14
CA ALA A 205 0.14 -0.23 13.33
C ALA A 205 1.41 0.05 14.16
N SER A 206 1.26 0.37 15.45
CA SER A 206 2.41 0.61 16.35
C SER A 206 3.24 -0.65 16.61
N VAL A 207 2.68 -1.85 16.36
CA VAL A 207 3.37 -3.13 16.54
C VAL A 207 3.74 -3.71 15.17
N PRO A 208 5.00 -3.58 14.73
CA PRO A 208 5.42 -4.04 13.40
C PRO A 208 5.15 -5.52 13.14
N SER A 209 5.18 -6.36 14.17
CA SER A 209 4.92 -7.80 14.05
C SER A 209 3.53 -8.13 13.49
N ILE A 210 2.58 -7.21 13.57
CA ILE A 210 1.20 -7.42 13.09
C ILE A 210 1.10 -7.06 11.61
N THR A 211 1.71 -5.94 11.20
CA THR A 211 1.57 -5.39 9.85
C THR A 211 2.64 -5.90 8.88
N SER A 212 3.86 -6.16 9.36
CA SER A 212 4.97 -6.61 8.52
C SER A 212 4.72 -7.94 7.79
N PRO A 213 4.10 -8.96 8.40
CA PRO A 213 3.76 -10.19 7.68
C PRO A 213 2.90 -9.95 6.44
N ALA A 214 1.89 -9.08 6.57
CA ALA A 214 1.02 -8.72 5.46
C ALA A 214 1.80 -7.99 4.35
N LEU A 215 2.67 -7.02 4.71
CA LEU A 215 3.50 -6.30 3.75
C LEU A 215 4.42 -7.24 2.98
N ILE A 216 5.07 -8.19 3.65
CA ILE A 216 5.97 -9.16 3.03
C ILE A 216 5.19 -10.04 2.03
N ILE A 217 4.04 -10.55 2.41
CA ILE A 217 3.22 -11.44 1.58
C ILE A 217 2.58 -10.67 0.40
N ILE A 218 2.01 -9.49 0.64
CA ILE A 218 1.45 -8.64 -0.42
C ILE A 218 2.56 -8.25 -1.41
N GLY A 219 3.72 -7.84 -0.89
CA GLY A 219 4.87 -7.52 -1.74
C GLY A 219 5.30 -8.71 -2.60
N SER A 220 5.31 -9.93 -2.05
CA SER A 220 5.63 -11.14 -2.81
C SER A 220 4.61 -11.44 -3.93
N PHE A 221 3.31 -11.24 -3.68
CA PHE A 221 2.29 -11.39 -4.72
C PHE A 221 2.44 -10.38 -5.85
N MET A 222 2.82 -9.15 -5.53
CA MET A 222 3.07 -8.12 -6.55
C MET A 222 4.28 -8.45 -7.44
N MET A 223 5.16 -9.37 -7.01
CA MET A 223 6.28 -9.83 -7.81
C MET A 223 5.89 -10.80 -8.93
N GLU A 224 4.67 -11.33 -8.95
CA GLU A 224 4.19 -12.22 -10.02
C GLU A 224 4.34 -11.60 -11.41
N SER A 225 4.21 -10.29 -11.52
CA SER A 225 4.38 -9.57 -12.78
C SER A 225 5.80 -9.66 -13.37
N ILE A 226 6.81 -9.97 -12.56
CA ILE A 226 8.21 -10.14 -12.99
C ILE A 226 8.33 -11.36 -13.94
N ALA A 227 7.51 -12.38 -13.75
CA ALA A 227 7.49 -13.56 -14.60
C ALA A 227 7.03 -13.28 -16.04
N LYS A 228 6.39 -12.13 -16.28
CA LYS A 228 5.91 -11.71 -17.60
C LYS A 228 6.97 -10.98 -18.44
N ILE A 229 8.10 -10.61 -17.83
CA ILE A 229 9.21 -9.93 -18.49
C ILE A 229 10.01 -10.96 -19.29
N ASP A 230 10.29 -10.66 -20.54
CA ASP A 230 11.19 -11.48 -21.34
C ASP A 230 12.65 -11.20 -20.95
N TRP A 231 13.18 -12.02 -20.05
CA TRP A 231 14.56 -11.91 -19.57
C TRP A 231 15.61 -12.33 -20.62
N SER A 232 15.20 -12.92 -21.73
CA SER A 232 16.10 -13.26 -22.85
C SER A 232 16.35 -12.07 -23.78
N ASP A 233 15.44 -11.11 -23.80
CA ASP A 233 15.59 -9.85 -24.55
C ASP A 233 16.23 -8.78 -23.67
N ILE A 234 17.48 -8.39 -24.00
CA ILE A 234 18.23 -7.38 -23.27
C ILE A 234 17.54 -6.00 -23.24
N THR A 235 16.70 -5.71 -24.25
CA THR A 235 16.00 -4.43 -24.36
C THR A 235 14.84 -4.31 -23.33
N GLU A 236 14.28 -5.43 -22.91
CA GLU A 236 13.31 -5.50 -21.82
C GLU A 236 13.97 -5.80 -20.47
N ALA A 237 14.91 -6.75 -20.44
CA ALA A 237 15.55 -7.22 -19.23
C ALA A 237 16.35 -6.11 -18.51
N PHE A 238 17.14 -5.30 -19.25
CA PHE A 238 17.98 -4.28 -18.63
C PHE A 238 17.19 -3.13 -17.97
N PRO A 239 16.20 -2.50 -18.62
CA PRO A 239 15.35 -1.53 -17.93
C PRO A 239 14.61 -2.11 -16.74
N ALA A 240 14.09 -3.35 -16.85
CA ALA A 240 13.43 -4.03 -15.75
C ALA A 240 14.38 -4.25 -14.56
N PHE A 241 15.59 -4.73 -14.81
CA PHE A 241 16.61 -4.94 -13.78
C PHE A 241 16.99 -3.64 -13.03
N VAL A 242 17.12 -2.54 -13.77
CA VAL A 242 17.46 -1.22 -13.18
C VAL A 242 16.31 -0.66 -12.32
N THR A 243 15.06 -1.03 -12.62
CA THR A 243 13.87 -0.54 -11.89
C THR A 243 13.43 -1.43 -10.73
N ILE A 244 13.90 -2.69 -10.70
CA ILE A 244 13.62 -3.64 -9.62
C ILE A 244 14.59 -3.44 -8.46
#